data_32f8760387e3860e61e7102af348d675
#
_entry.id   32f8760387e3860e61e7102af348d675
#
_cell.length_a   1.000
_cell.length_b   1.000
_cell.length_c   1.000
_cell.angle_alpha   90.00
_cell.angle_beta   90.00
_cell.angle_gamma   90.00
#
_symmetry.space_group_name_H-M   'P 1'
#
loop_
_entity.id
_entity.type
_entity.pdbx_description
1 polymer ?
#
loop_
_entity_poly.entity_id
_entity_poly.type
_entity_poly.pdbx_seq_one_letter_code
_entity_poly.pdbx_strand_id
1 'polypeptide(L)'
;MNIAIVGSGYVGLVTGACFAEIGVNVTCVDVDWNKIEKLKQGEIPIYEPGLKELVQKNQKAGRLDFTTSLESVLDKVQVIFSAVGTPPDEDGSADLKYVLQVARTIGRYMTDYKLVVTKSTVPVGTAQKVRHAIQEELDERGLDIAFDVASNPEFLKEGNAISDFMSPDRVVVGVESEKAKELMTKLYKPFLINNFRVIFMDIPSAEMTKYAANSMLATRISFMNDIANLCERVGADVNMVRNGIGADTRIGRKFLYAGCGYGGSCFPKDVKALIKTAEQNGYEMTVLKAVEAVNERQKSILFHKLDTAWQHGLAGKTVTLWGLAFKPETDDMREAPSLVLIRKLLEAGCTVRVYDPEAMDECRRRLGDAVIYARDMYEAALDADALLLVTEWKEFRLPAWGVLKKTMSGRIIIDGRNVYDTDEVREAGFEYHCIGK
;
A
#
# COMPACT_ATOMS: atom_id res chain seq x y z
N MET A 1 -21.93 -5.70 19.59
CA MET A 1 -21.11 -4.48 19.88
C MET A 1 -21.32 -3.56 18.68
N ASN A 2 -21.45 -2.24 18.95
CA ASN A 2 -21.58 -1.25 17.89
C ASN A 2 -20.29 -0.42 17.85
N ILE A 3 -19.73 -0.23 16.67
CA ILE A 3 -18.51 0.58 16.47
C ILE A 3 -18.70 1.57 15.32
N ALA A 4 -17.97 2.67 15.36
CA ALA A 4 -17.83 3.57 14.23
C ALA A 4 -16.42 3.48 13.65
N ILE A 5 -16.32 3.61 12.32
CA ILE A 5 -15.04 3.72 11.61
C ILE A 5 -15.06 5.00 10.80
N VAL A 6 -14.22 5.94 11.17
CA VAL A 6 -14.11 7.25 10.53
C VAL A 6 -13.02 7.22 9.48
N GLY A 7 -13.42 7.51 8.24
CA GLY A 7 -12.61 7.35 7.03
C GLY A 7 -13.00 6.07 6.28
N SER A 8 -13.68 6.22 5.13
CA SER A 8 -14.07 5.12 4.23
C SER A 8 -13.09 4.97 3.05
N GLY A 9 -11.80 5.20 3.32
CA GLY A 9 -10.72 4.82 2.41
C GLY A 9 -10.44 3.33 2.48
N TYR A 10 -9.32 2.91 1.89
CA TYR A 10 -8.94 1.51 1.81
C TYR A 10 -8.96 0.80 3.18
N VAL A 11 -8.22 1.32 4.14
CA VAL A 11 -8.10 0.73 5.49
C VAL A 11 -9.45 0.70 6.22
N GLY A 12 -10.17 1.82 6.20
CA GLY A 12 -11.43 1.94 6.94
C GLY A 12 -12.53 1.06 6.37
N LEU A 13 -12.68 1.01 5.04
CA LEU A 13 -13.72 0.22 4.40
C LEU A 13 -13.47 -1.29 4.55
N VAL A 14 -12.24 -1.75 4.36
CA VAL A 14 -11.87 -3.16 4.59
C VAL A 14 -12.08 -3.53 6.06
N THR A 15 -11.60 -2.68 6.99
CA THR A 15 -11.79 -2.90 8.43
C THR A 15 -13.27 -3.00 8.80
N GLY A 16 -14.10 -2.08 8.29
CA GLY A 16 -15.53 -2.05 8.56
C GLY A 16 -16.26 -3.28 8.03
N ALA A 17 -15.98 -3.65 6.78
CA ALA A 17 -16.59 -4.83 6.16
C ALA A 17 -16.20 -6.12 6.88
N CYS A 18 -14.93 -6.27 7.28
CA CYS A 18 -14.45 -7.45 8.00
C CYS A 18 -15.01 -7.55 9.43
N PHE A 19 -15.10 -6.45 10.17
CA PHE A 19 -15.78 -6.45 11.48
C PHE A 19 -17.28 -6.77 11.34
N ALA A 20 -17.93 -6.23 10.33
CA ALA A 20 -19.33 -6.54 10.07
C ALA A 20 -19.54 -8.04 9.74
N GLU A 21 -18.61 -8.64 9.00
CA GLU A 21 -18.65 -10.08 8.65
C GLU A 21 -18.63 -10.99 9.88
N ILE A 22 -17.90 -10.63 10.91
CA ILE A 22 -17.84 -11.39 12.17
C ILE A 22 -18.97 -11.06 13.16
N GLY A 23 -19.96 -10.26 12.73
CA GLY A 23 -21.17 -9.98 13.52
C GLY A 23 -21.13 -8.71 14.37
N VAL A 24 -20.16 -7.82 14.16
CA VAL A 24 -20.13 -6.48 14.77
C VAL A 24 -21.04 -5.55 13.96
N ASN A 25 -21.80 -4.67 14.64
CA ASN A 25 -22.54 -3.62 13.94
C ASN A 25 -21.59 -2.44 13.71
N VAL A 26 -21.37 -2.10 12.46
CA VAL A 26 -20.40 -1.11 12.02
C VAL A 26 -21.09 0.02 11.31
N THR A 27 -20.79 1.27 11.68
CA THR A 27 -21.12 2.44 10.89
C THR A 27 -19.82 3.08 10.38
N CYS A 28 -19.63 3.07 9.07
CA CYS A 28 -18.55 3.79 8.43
C CYS A 28 -18.94 5.25 8.21
N VAL A 29 -18.06 6.17 8.59
CA VAL A 29 -18.27 7.61 8.50
C VAL A 29 -17.24 8.21 7.57
N ASP A 30 -17.66 9.01 6.58
CA ASP A 30 -16.75 9.75 5.71
C ASP A 30 -17.37 11.12 5.37
N VAL A 31 -16.57 12.16 5.32
CA VAL A 31 -17.03 13.53 5.01
C VAL A 31 -17.43 13.70 3.55
N ASP A 32 -16.97 12.81 2.66
CA ASP A 32 -17.29 12.83 1.23
C ASP A 32 -18.68 12.24 1.00
N TRP A 33 -19.65 13.14 0.78
CA TRP A 33 -21.03 12.77 0.51
C TRP A 33 -21.16 11.87 -0.73
N ASN A 34 -20.45 12.18 -1.83
CA ASN A 34 -20.53 11.39 -3.06
C ASN A 34 -20.05 9.94 -2.82
N LYS A 35 -18.99 9.78 -2.06
CA LYS A 35 -18.47 8.46 -1.67
C LYS A 35 -19.47 7.69 -0.83
N ILE A 36 -20.07 8.33 0.16
CA ILE A 36 -21.08 7.71 1.03
C ILE A 36 -22.31 7.29 0.25
N GLU A 37 -22.81 8.12 -0.67
CA GLU A 37 -23.95 7.75 -1.49
C GLU A 37 -23.68 6.56 -2.42
N LYS A 38 -22.51 6.50 -3.03
CA LYS A 38 -22.06 5.34 -3.80
C LYS A 38 -21.98 4.08 -2.93
N LEU A 39 -21.38 4.17 -1.75
CA LEU A 39 -21.27 3.05 -0.81
C LEU A 39 -22.66 2.55 -0.37
N LYS A 40 -23.63 3.44 -0.10
CA LYS A 40 -25.01 3.06 0.21
C LYS A 40 -25.69 2.30 -0.93
N GLN A 41 -25.31 2.59 -2.18
CA GLN A 41 -25.80 1.89 -3.38
C GLN A 41 -25.02 0.59 -3.65
N GLY A 42 -24.03 0.25 -2.82
CA GLY A 42 -23.18 -0.93 -3.00
C GLY A 42 -22.10 -0.76 -4.06
N GLU A 43 -21.81 0.48 -4.46
CA GLU A 43 -20.67 0.82 -5.32
C GLU A 43 -19.44 1.06 -4.47
N ILE A 44 -18.37 0.33 -4.75
CA ILE A 44 -17.12 0.40 -3.97
C ILE A 44 -16.11 1.28 -4.69
N PRO A 45 -15.62 2.36 -4.06
CA PRO A 45 -14.73 3.33 -4.70
C PRO A 45 -13.25 2.93 -4.73
N ILE A 46 -12.94 1.70 -4.35
CA ILE A 46 -11.58 1.15 -4.30
C ILE A 46 -11.57 -0.26 -4.89
N TYR A 47 -10.45 -0.64 -5.49
CA TYR A 47 -10.26 -2.01 -5.95
C TYR A 47 -9.64 -2.87 -4.83
N GLU A 48 -10.35 -3.91 -4.43
CA GLU A 48 -9.88 -4.99 -3.54
C GLU A 48 -10.69 -6.25 -3.84
N PRO A 49 -10.05 -7.38 -4.19
CA PRO A 49 -10.75 -8.61 -4.51
C PRO A 49 -11.71 -9.06 -3.40
N GLY A 50 -12.99 -9.29 -3.75
CA GLY A 50 -14.03 -9.76 -2.82
C GLY A 50 -14.64 -8.70 -1.89
N LEU A 51 -14.15 -7.44 -1.91
CA LEU A 51 -14.66 -6.41 -1.01
C LEU A 51 -16.09 -5.99 -1.35
N LYS A 52 -16.42 -5.90 -2.63
CA LYS A 52 -17.76 -5.52 -3.09
C LYS A 52 -18.83 -6.47 -2.55
N GLU A 53 -18.61 -7.75 -2.72
CA GLU A 53 -19.51 -8.80 -2.26
C GLU A 53 -19.65 -8.78 -0.73
N LEU A 54 -18.53 -8.57 -0.02
CA LEU A 54 -18.49 -8.51 1.43
C LEU A 54 -19.28 -7.32 1.97
N VAL A 55 -19.11 -6.14 1.39
CA VAL A 55 -19.84 -4.92 1.75
C VAL A 55 -21.34 -5.10 1.50
N GLN A 56 -21.74 -5.51 0.29
CA GLN A 56 -23.15 -5.69 -0.08
C GLN A 56 -23.84 -6.73 0.80
N LYS A 57 -23.18 -7.84 1.11
CA LYS A 57 -23.68 -8.87 2.02
C LYS A 57 -23.97 -8.29 3.41
N ASN A 58 -23.06 -7.52 3.97
CA ASN A 58 -23.18 -6.99 5.32
C ASN A 58 -24.14 -5.79 5.42
N GLN A 59 -24.25 -4.97 4.37
CA GLN A 59 -25.32 -3.97 4.26
C GLN A 59 -26.70 -4.65 4.25
N LYS A 60 -26.91 -5.66 3.40
CA LYS A 60 -28.17 -6.41 3.34
C LYS A 60 -28.53 -7.08 4.66
N ALA A 61 -27.53 -7.49 5.43
CA ALA A 61 -27.73 -8.09 6.76
C ALA A 61 -27.93 -7.04 7.88
N GLY A 62 -27.90 -5.74 7.57
CA GLY A 62 -28.06 -4.65 8.54
C GLY A 62 -26.89 -4.49 9.54
N ARG A 63 -25.72 -5.06 9.22
CA ARG A 63 -24.54 -4.98 10.07
C ARG A 63 -23.52 -3.92 9.63
N LEU A 64 -23.64 -3.40 8.41
CA LEU A 64 -22.78 -2.35 7.87
C LEU A 64 -23.63 -1.21 7.34
N ASP A 65 -23.37 0.00 7.83
CA ASP A 65 -24.05 1.22 7.42
C ASP A 65 -23.06 2.34 7.13
N PHE A 66 -23.50 3.37 6.41
CA PHE A 66 -22.67 4.47 5.96
C PHE A 66 -23.34 5.82 6.24
N THR A 67 -22.57 6.78 6.75
CA THR A 67 -23.08 8.14 7.03
C THR A 67 -21.97 9.18 6.84
N THR A 68 -22.38 10.44 6.63
CA THR A 68 -21.46 11.58 6.64
C THR A 68 -21.31 12.24 8.02
N SER A 69 -22.15 11.88 8.99
CA SER A 69 -22.21 12.51 10.31
C SER A 69 -21.68 11.58 11.40
N LEU A 70 -20.49 11.88 11.93
CA LEU A 70 -19.97 11.20 13.13
C LEU A 70 -20.84 11.50 14.37
N GLU A 71 -21.30 12.74 14.51
CA GLU A 71 -22.17 13.16 15.61
C GLU A 71 -23.39 12.24 15.76
N SER A 72 -24.07 11.92 14.65
CA SER A 72 -25.30 11.12 14.64
C SER A 72 -25.14 9.68 15.12
N VAL A 73 -23.89 9.20 15.25
CA VAL A 73 -23.60 7.81 15.64
C VAL A 73 -22.91 7.70 17.00
N LEU A 74 -22.41 8.80 17.56
CA LEU A 74 -21.63 8.77 18.81
C LEU A 74 -22.37 8.16 19.99
N ASP A 75 -23.66 8.47 20.17
CA ASP A 75 -24.47 7.92 21.26
C ASP A 75 -24.75 6.42 21.13
N LYS A 76 -24.52 5.85 19.95
CA LYS A 76 -24.81 4.44 19.66
C LYS A 76 -23.58 3.55 19.73
N VAL A 77 -22.38 4.13 19.77
CA VAL A 77 -21.11 3.41 19.67
C VAL A 77 -20.23 3.65 20.90
N GLN A 78 -19.50 2.63 21.30
CA GLN A 78 -18.54 2.72 22.40
C GLN A 78 -17.09 2.78 21.90
N VAL A 79 -16.80 2.20 20.75
CA VAL A 79 -15.47 2.16 20.14
C VAL A 79 -15.51 2.89 18.80
N ILE A 80 -14.59 3.83 18.61
CA ILE A 80 -14.48 4.63 17.40
C ILE A 80 -13.08 4.45 16.83
N PHE A 81 -13.00 3.90 15.62
CA PHE A 81 -11.75 3.80 14.87
C PHE A 81 -11.55 5.03 13.98
N SER A 82 -10.41 5.69 14.13
CA SER A 82 -9.94 6.69 13.17
C SER A 82 -9.06 6.03 12.13
N ALA A 83 -9.59 5.91 10.91
CA ALA A 83 -8.93 5.34 9.73
C ALA A 83 -8.82 6.39 8.60
N VAL A 84 -8.72 7.66 8.97
CA VAL A 84 -8.60 8.78 8.02
C VAL A 84 -7.21 8.83 7.40
N GLY A 85 -7.09 9.48 6.23
CA GLY A 85 -5.81 9.64 5.56
C GLY A 85 -4.81 10.46 6.37
N THR A 86 -3.55 10.07 6.29
CA THR A 86 -2.40 10.80 6.83
C THR A 86 -1.43 11.07 5.68
N PRO A 87 -1.77 11.98 4.74
CA PRO A 87 -0.90 12.28 3.61
C PRO A 87 0.44 12.86 4.11
N PRO A 88 1.50 12.77 3.29
CA PRO A 88 2.74 13.47 3.61
C PRO A 88 2.51 14.98 3.55
N ASP A 89 3.05 15.72 4.52
CA ASP A 89 3.18 17.17 4.49
C ASP A 89 4.35 17.58 3.57
N GLU A 90 4.49 18.87 3.28
CA GLU A 90 5.55 19.42 2.42
C GLU A 90 6.97 19.05 2.91
N ASP A 91 7.15 18.92 4.21
CA ASP A 91 8.42 18.56 4.83
C ASP A 91 8.65 17.04 4.95
N GLY A 92 7.73 16.21 4.42
CA GLY A 92 7.77 14.75 4.49
C GLY A 92 7.23 14.14 5.78
N SER A 93 6.81 14.93 6.76
CA SER A 93 6.08 14.45 7.94
C SER A 93 4.65 14.00 7.57
N ALA A 94 3.98 13.30 8.49
CA ALA A 94 2.57 12.94 8.29
C ALA A 94 1.65 14.10 8.70
N ASP A 95 0.75 14.53 7.81
CA ASP A 95 -0.29 15.50 8.16
C ASP A 95 -1.35 14.84 9.06
N LEU A 96 -1.47 15.35 10.28
CA LEU A 96 -2.41 14.86 11.30
C LEU A 96 -3.73 15.63 11.34
N LYS A 97 -3.94 16.60 10.46
CA LYS A 97 -5.12 17.48 10.48
C LYS A 97 -6.43 16.69 10.59
N TYR A 98 -6.59 15.67 9.77
CA TYR A 98 -7.82 14.87 9.75
C TYR A 98 -7.97 14.02 11.02
N VAL A 99 -6.88 13.46 11.54
CA VAL A 99 -6.88 12.68 12.79
C VAL A 99 -7.33 13.56 13.97
N LEU A 100 -6.77 14.77 14.08
CA LEU A 100 -7.12 15.72 15.14
C LEU A 100 -8.53 16.30 14.96
N GLN A 101 -9.00 16.48 13.73
CA GLN A 101 -10.38 16.90 13.48
C GLN A 101 -11.39 15.84 13.96
N VAL A 102 -11.13 14.55 13.73
CA VAL A 102 -11.95 13.45 14.27
C VAL A 102 -11.95 13.50 15.79
N ALA A 103 -10.78 13.67 16.42
CA ALA A 103 -10.64 13.77 17.87
C ALA A 103 -11.48 14.92 18.45
N ARG A 104 -11.38 16.12 17.89
CA ARG A 104 -12.19 17.27 18.30
C ARG A 104 -13.68 17.02 18.11
N THR A 105 -14.10 16.42 16.99
CA THR A 105 -15.52 16.09 16.78
C THR A 105 -16.03 15.13 17.85
N ILE A 106 -15.24 14.12 18.25
CA ILE A 106 -15.60 13.21 19.32
C ILE A 106 -15.74 13.97 20.64
N GLY A 107 -14.75 14.78 21.04
CA GLY A 107 -14.78 15.58 22.28
C GLY A 107 -15.94 16.55 22.32
N ARG A 108 -16.31 17.14 21.17
CA ARG A 108 -17.42 18.10 21.04
C ARG A 108 -18.79 17.49 21.25
N TYR A 109 -19.00 16.23 20.86
CA TYR A 109 -20.34 15.64 20.82
C TYR A 109 -20.51 14.41 21.72
N MET A 110 -19.44 13.82 22.28
CA MET A 110 -19.60 12.66 23.15
C MET A 110 -20.34 13.01 24.45
N THR A 111 -21.18 12.08 24.90
CA THR A 111 -22.02 12.21 26.10
C THR A 111 -21.71 11.15 27.14
N ASP A 112 -21.00 10.10 26.78
CA ASP A 112 -20.60 8.98 27.63
C ASP A 112 -19.20 8.47 27.23
N TYR A 113 -18.69 7.47 27.96
CA TYR A 113 -17.38 6.90 27.76
C TYR A 113 -17.18 6.42 26.30
N LYS A 114 -16.06 6.81 25.70
CA LYS A 114 -15.60 6.34 24.39
C LYS A 114 -14.18 5.80 24.45
N LEU A 115 -13.94 4.71 23.68
CA LEU A 115 -12.60 4.28 23.32
C LEU A 115 -12.31 4.76 21.89
N VAL A 116 -11.33 5.65 21.75
CA VAL A 116 -10.90 6.22 20.48
C VAL A 116 -9.64 5.51 20.01
N VAL A 117 -9.73 4.79 18.91
CA VAL A 117 -8.67 3.92 18.38
C VAL A 117 -8.09 4.51 17.10
N THR A 118 -6.82 4.86 17.10
CA THR A 118 -6.11 5.26 15.88
C THR A 118 -5.69 4.03 15.10
N LYS A 119 -6.28 3.84 13.93
CA LYS A 119 -5.92 2.78 12.99
C LYS A 119 -5.02 3.28 11.85
N SER A 120 -5.08 4.56 11.53
CA SER A 120 -4.18 5.21 10.59
C SER A 120 -2.72 5.07 11.02
N THR A 121 -1.81 5.00 10.06
CA THR A 121 -0.37 5.05 10.33
C THR A 121 0.01 6.47 10.70
N VAL A 122 0.44 6.66 11.94
CA VAL A 122 0.71 7.98 12.54
C VAL A 122 2.06 7.98 13.26
N PRO A 123 2.76 9.12 13.33
CA PRO A 123 3.99 9.28 14.10
C PRO A 123 3.79 8.98 15.58
N VAL A 124 4.87 8.53 16.23
CA VAL A 124 4.89 8.32 17.69
C VAL A 124 4.55 9.62 18.42
N GLY A 125 3.66 9.52 19.42
CA GLY A 125 3.13 10.66 20.18
C GLY A 125 1.82 11.22 19.62
N THR A 126 1.28 10.66 18.54
CA THR A 126 -0.01 11.09 17.99
C THR A 126 -1.17 10.82 18.94
N ALA A 127 -1.15 9.70 19.64
CA ALA A 127 -2.21 9.39 20.63
C ALA A 127 -2.33 10.45 21.73
N GLN A 128 -1.21 11.03 22.18
CA GLN A 128 -1.25 12.14 23.15
C GLN A 128 -1.90 13.39 22.57
N LYS A 129 -1.62 13.71 21.29
CA LYS A 129 -2.28 14.81 20.58
C LYS A 129 -3.78 14.58 20.43
N VAL A 130 -4.18 13.34 20.13
CA VAL A 130 -5.60 12.94 20.06
C VAL A 130 -6.26 13.11 21.42
N ARG A 131 -5.64 12.63 22.49
CA ARG A 131 -6.12 12.79 23.88
C ARG A 131 -6.32 14.27 24.24
N HIS A 132 -5.32 15.08 23.95
CA HIS A 132 -5.36 16.51 24.21
C HIS A 132 -6.51 17.21 23.46
N ALA A 133 -6.65 16.90 22.16
CA ALA A 133 -7.72 17.48 21.34
C ALA A 133 -9.13 17.10 21.81
N ILE A 134 -9.33 15.88 22.35
CA ILE A 134 -10.61 15.48 22.95
C ILE A 134 -10.83 16.22 24.26
N GLN A 135 -9.80 16.28 25.11
CA GLN A 135 -9.89 16.93 26.43
C GLN A 135 -10.18 18.43 26.31
N GLU A 136 -9.53 19.15 25.40
CA GLU A 136 -9.81 20.57 25.13
C GLU A 136 -11.30 20.81 24.85
N GLU A 137 -11.93 20.01 24.01
CA GLU A 137 -13.36 20.16 23.68
C GLU A 137 -14.26 19.81 24.87
N LEU A 138 -13.87 18.85 25.71
CA LEU A 138 -14.60 18.54 26.96
C LEU A 138 -14.48 19.65 27.98
N ASP A 139 -13.29 20.22 28.14
CA ASP A 139 -13.03 21.36 29.06
C ASP A 139 -13.82 22.60 28.61
N GLU A 140 -13.87 22.91 27.33
CA GLU A 140 -14.70 23.99 26.77
C GLU A 140 -16.20 23.80 27.06
N ARG A 141 -16.66 22.54 27.10
CA ARG A 141 -18.05 22.17 27.44
C ARG A 141 -18.30 22.12 28.95
N GLY A 142 -17.25 22.21 29.77
CA GLY A 142 -17.34 22.04 31.24
C GLY A 142 -17.76 20.63 31.65
N LEU A 143 -17.40 19.59 30.90
CA LEU A 143 -17.78 18.21 31.13
C LEU A 143 -16.57 17.35 31.53
N ASP A 144 -16.78 16.49 32.51
CA ASP A 144 -15.80 15.47 32.93
C ASP A 144 -16.30 14.07 32.47
N ILE A 145 -16.05 13.76 31.21
CA ILE A 145 -16.43 12.46 30.60
C ILE A 145 -15.16 11.64 30.42
N ALA A 146 -15.11 10.48 31.05
CA ALA A 146 -13.99 9.55 30.88
C ALA A 146 -13.91 9.02 29.47
N PHE A 147 -12.69 8.90 28.91
CA PHE A 147 -12.39 8.27 27.64
C PHE A 147 -11.01 7.65 27.66
N ASP A 148 -10.78 6.70 26.75
CA ASP A 148 -9.47 6.13 26.50
C ASP A 148 -9.06 6.35 25.06
N VAL A 149 -7.75 6.39 24.83
CA VAL A 149 -7.13 6.39 23.50
C VAL A 149 -6.34 5.11 23.33
N ALA A 150 -6.39 4.53 22.15
CA ALA A 150 -5.62 3.35 21.80
C ALA A 150 -4.98 3.50 20.41
N SER A 151 -3.91 2.78 20.14
CA SER A 151 -3.31 2.63 18.83
C SER A 151 -3.47 1.19 18.33
N ASN A 152 -4.03 1.02 17.16
CA ASN A 152 -4.21 -0.30 16.55
C ASN A 152 -3.77 -0.24 15.08
N PRO A 153 -2.47 -0.18 14.82
CA PRO A 153 -1.95 -0.10 13.46
C PRO A 153 -2.39 -1.30 12.63
N GLU A 154 -2.59 -1.08 11.34
CA GLU A 154 -2.95 -2.11 10.38
C GLU A 154 -1.71 -2.66 9.67
N PHE A 155 -1.79 -3.91 9.19
CA PHE A 155 -0.76 -4.57 8.41
C PHE A 155 -1.35 -5.23 7.15
N LEU A 156 -2.37 -4.58 6.59
CA LEU A 156 -3.07 -5.05 5.41
C LEU A 156 -2.22 -4.87 4.15
N LYS A 157 -2.32 -5.81 3.24
CA LYS A 157 -1.71 -5.74 1.91
C LYS A 157 -2.81 -5.51 0.89
N GLU A 158 -2.74 -4.42 0.14
CA GLU A 158 -3.64 -4.20 -0.99
C GLU A 158 -3.67 -5.43 -1.90
N GLY A 159 -4.87 -5.82 -2.37
CA GLY A 159 -5.08 -7.04 -3.13
C GLY A 159 -5.19 -8.33 -2.30
N ASN A 160 -4.97 -8.29 -0.97
CA ASN A 160 -5.14 -9.42 -0.05
C ASN A 160 -5.63 -8.97 1.34
N ALA A 161 -6.17 -7.78 1.45
CA ALA A 161 -6.44 -7.14 2.73
C ALA A 161 -7.55 -7.84 3.52
N ILE A 162 -8.58 -8.36 2.84
CA ILE A 162 -9.63 -9.14 3.51
C ILE A 162 -9.03 -10.37 4.19
N SER A 163 -8.22 -11.13 3.48
CA SER A 163 -7.54 -12.33 4.03
C SER A 163 -6.61 -11.97 5.19
N ASP A 164 -5.83 -10.89 5.04
CA ASP A 164 -4.92 -10.41 6.09
C ASP A 164 -5.67 -9.94 7.34
N PHE A 165 -6.88 -9.37 7.18
CA PHE A 165 -7.70 -8.96 8.31
C PHE A 165 -8.40 -10.15 8.98
N MET A 166 -8.95 -11.08 8.19
CA MET A 166 -9.68 -12.24 8.70
C MET A 166 -8.76 -13.31 9.29
N SER A 167 -7.52 -13.36 8.83
CA SER A 167 -6.49 -14.32 9.28
C SER A 167 -5.14 -13.62 9.47
N PRO A 168 -5.03 -12.69 10.45
CA PRO A 168 -3.83 -11.89 10.65
C PRO A 168 -2.67 -12.72 11.22
N ASP A 169 -1.44 -12.45 10.79
CA ASP A 169 -0.23 -12.97 11.45
C ASP A 169 -0.16 -12.51 12.93
N ARG A 170 -0.61 -11.29 13.20
CA ARG A 170 -0.74 -10.68 14.54
C ARG A 170 -1.67 -9.46 14.47
N VAL A 171 -2.23 -9.12 15.62
CA VAL A 171 -2.90 -7.84 15.88
C VAL A 171 -2.08 -7.10 16.94
N VAL A 172 -1.67 -5.86 16.66
CA VAL A 172 -0.94 -5.00 17.59
C VAL A 172 -1.91 -3.96 18.18
N VAL A 173 -1.93 -3.84 19.47
CA VAL A 173 -2.79 -2.90 20.19
C VAL A 173 -1.99 -2.20 21.29
N GLY A 174 -1.83 -0.88 21.13
CA GLY A 174 -1.29 -0.01 22.18
C GLY A 174 -2.43 0.52 23.06
N VAL A 175 -2.36 0.28 24.37
CA VAL A 175 -3.35 0.71 25.36
C VAL A 175 -2.68 1.12 26.65
N GLU A 176 -3.38 1.96 27.46
CA GLU A 176 -2.93 2.43 28.77
C GLU A 176 -3.86 1.98 29.91
N SER A 177 -5.11 1.55 29.61
CA SER A 177 -6.07 1.12 30.61
C SER A 177 -6.52 -0.33 30.41
N GLU A 178 -6.87 -1.00 31.51
CA GLU A 178 -7.46 -2.35 31.44
C GLU A 178 -8.82 -2.33 30.73
N LYS A 179 -9.60 -1.27 30.87
CA LYS A 179 -10.90 -1.12 30.19
C LYS A 179 -10.74 -1.08 28.67
N ALA A 180 -9.77 -0.32 28.16
CA ALA A 180 -9.45 -0.28 26.74
C ALA A 180 -8.97 -1.66 26.25
N LYS A 181 -8.14 -2.35 27.02
CA LYS A 181 -7.64 -3.69 26.72
C LYS A 181 -8.77 -4.73 26.65
N GLU A 182 -9.71 -4.69 27.60
CA GLU A 182 -10.89 -5.56 27.60
C GLU A 182 -11.78 -5.34 26.37
N LEU A 183 -12.05 -4.09 26.02
CA LEU A 183 -12.84 -3.75 24.83
C LEU A 183 -12.17 -4.24 23.53
N MET A 184 -10.88 -4.00 23.38
CA MET A 184 -10.12 -4.47 22.22
C MET A 184 -10.03 -6.00 22.17
N THR A 185 -9.85 -6.66 23.33
CA THR A 185 -9.89 -8.12 23.43
C THR A 185 -11.23 -8.67 22.99
N LYS A 186 -12.34 -8.09 23.45
CA LYS A 186 -13.70 -8.50 23.08
C LYS A 186 -13.93 -8.34 21.59
N LEU A 187 -13.45 -7.25 20.99
CA LEU A 187 -13.62 -6.97 19.56
C LEU A 187 -12.84 -7.94 18.69
N TYR A 188 -11.60 -8.28 19.06
CA TYR A 188 -10.75 -9.20 18.30
C TYR A 188 -10.94 -10.68 18.66
N LYS A 189 -11.73 -11.00 19.71
CA LYS A 189 -11.96 -12.39 20.17
C LYS A 189 -12.38 -13.36 19.05
N PRO A 190 -13.24 -13.00 18.09
CA PRO A 190 -13.62 -13.92 17.02
C PRO A 190 -12.45 -14.39 16.14
N PHE A 191 -11.39 -13.59 16.03
CA PHE A 191 -10.19 -13.92 15.26
C PHE A 191 -9.22 -14.86 16.01
N LEU A 192 -9.36 -14.98 17.35
CA LEU A 192 -8.44 -15.76 18.20
C LEU A 192 -8.66 -17.27 18.08
N ILE A 193 -9.75 -17.72 17.44
CA ILE A 193 -10.10 -19.13 17.30
C ILE A 193 -9.01 -19.95 16.60
N ASN A 194 -8.19 -19.29 15.76
CA ASN A 194 -7.13 -19.92 14.96
C ASN A 194 -5.71 -19.62 15.50
N ASN A 195 -5.53 -19.46 16.82
CA ASN A 195 -4.24 -19.13 17.47
C ASN A 195 -3.65 -17.78 17.10
N PHE A 196 -4.42 -16.82 16.61
CA PHE A 196 -3.93 -15.46 16.37
C PHE A 196 -3.64 -14.76 17.69
N ARG A 197 -2.55 -14.02 17.72
CA ARG A 197 -2.12 -13.29 18.93
C ARG A 197 -2.48 -11.82 18.82
N VAL A 198 -3.23 -11.32 19.79
CA VAL A 198 -3.26 -9.88 20.07
C VAL A 198 -2.04 -9.58 20.95
N ILE A 199 -1.17 -8.72 20.45
CA ILE A 199 0.02 -8.26 21.15
C ILE A 199 -0.33 -6.90 21.76
N PHE A 200 -0.53 -6.88 23.05
CA PHE A 200 -0.73 -5.64 23.79
C PHE A 200 0.61 -5.02 24.19
N MET A 201 0.73 -3.72 24.03
CA MET A 201 1.90 -2.94 24.39
C MET A 201 1.49 -1.51 24.76
N ASP A 202 2.45 -0.67 25.17
CA ASP A 202 2.21 0.76 25.30
C ASP A 202 1.94 1.42 23.94
N ILE A 203 1.28 2.57 23.96
CA ILE A 203 0.84 3.23 22.73
C ILE A 203 2.02 3.69 21.86
N PRO A 204 3.08 4.34 22.38
CA PRO A 204 4.23 4.73 21.58
C PRO A 204 4.91 3.54 20.86
N SER A 205 5.02 2.39 21.53
CA SER A 205 5.58 1.17 20.93
C SER A 205 4.68 0.62 19.82
N ALA A 206 3.36 0.71 19.97
CA ALA A 206 2.43 0.29 18.92
C ALA A 206 2.52 1.20 17.68
N GLU A 207 2.57 2.52 17.87
CA GLU A 207 2.78 3.50 16.80
C GLU A 207 4.11 3.24 16.07
N MET A 208 5.21 3.04 16.82
CA MET A 208 6.53 2.74 16.25
C MET A 208 6.55 1.40 15.49
N THR A 209 5.85 0.38 15.99
CA THR A 209 5.87 -0.97 15.39
C THR A 209 5.44 -0.97 13.93
N LYS A 210 4.47 -0.13 13.56
CA LYS A 210 4.02 -0.01 12.15
C LYS A 210 5.13 0.51 11.25
N TYR A 211 5.76 1.62 11.65
CA TYR A 211 6.86 2.22 10.89
C TYR A 211 8.07 1.28 10.79
N ALA A 212 8.44 0.66 11.91
CA ALA A 212 9.57 -0.28 11.94
C ALA A 212 9.33 -1.49 11.03
N ALA A 213 8.10 -2.06 11.05
CA ALA A 213 7.74 -3.18 10.18
C ALA A 213 7.83 -2.81 8.69
N ASN A 214 7.22 -1.70 8.27
CA ASN A 214 7.25 -1.28 6.88
C ASN A 214 8.67 -0.89 6.42
N SER A 215 9.43 -0.23 7.28
CA SER A 215 10.83 0.12 7.01
C SER A 215 11.73 -1.11 6.89
N MET A 216 11.52 -2.15 7.71
CA MET A 216 12.25 -3.41 7.59
C MET A 216 11.95 -4.10 6.26
N LEU A 217 10.68 -4.13 5.82
CA LEU A 217 10.31 -4.72 4.54
C LEU A 217 10.91 -3.95 3.36
N ALA A 218 10.86 -2.61 3.39
CA ALA A 218 11.49 -1.75 2.41
C ALA A 218 13.03 -1.95 2.36
N THR A 219 13.66 -2.09 3.53
CA THR A 219 15.10 -2.37 3.65
C THR A 219 15.46 -3.68 2.96
N ARG A 220 14.69 -4.74 3.15
CA ARG A 220 14.92 -6.03 2.49
C ARG A 220 14.87 -5.94 0.97
N ILE A 221 13.90 -5.19 0.43
CA ILE A 221 13.77 -4.97 -1.01
C ILE A 221 14.95 -4.18 -1.55
N SER A 222 15.27 -3.04 -0.94
CA SER A 222 16.41 -2.19 -1.37
C SER A 222 17.73 -2.93 -1.24
N PHE A 223 17.94 -3.69 -0.15
CA PHE A 223 19.14 -4.52 0.01
C PHE A 223 19.29 -5.53 -1.14
N MET A 224 18.21 -6.24 -1.49
CA MET A 224 18.26 -7.20 -2.60
C MET A 224 18.44 -6.53 -3.96
N ASN A 225 17.90 -5.33 -4.16
CA ASN A 225 18.14 -4.56 -5.37
C ASN A 225 19.61 -4.12 -5.49
N ASP A 226 20.22 -3.69 -4.39
CA ASP A 226 21.63 -3.31 -4.37
C ASP A 226 22.55 -4.52 -4.62
N ILE A 227 22.25 -5.67 -4.01
CA ILE A 227 22.91 -6.96 -4.31
C ILE A 227 22.73 -7.36 -5.77
N ALA A 228 21.54 -7.22 -6.34
CA ALA A 228 21.28 -7.54 -7.74
C ALA A 228 22.14 -6.69 -8.69
N ASN A 229 22.24 -5.40 -8.44
CA ASN A 229 23.08 -4.49 -9.24
C ASN A 229 24.58 -4.85 -9.14
N LEU A 230 25.02 -5.36 -8.00
CA LEU A 230 26.39 -5.89 -7.87
C LEU A 230 26.54 -7.23 -8.59
N CYS A 231 25.57 -8.13 -8.50
CA CYS A 231 25.60 -9.42 -9.20
C CYS A 231 25.87 -9.27 -10.70
N GLU A 232 25.20 -8.33 -11.36
CA GLU A 232 25.42 -8.04 -12.79
C GLU A 232 26.87 -7.68 -13.11
N ARG A 233 27.58 -7.02 -12.21
CA ARG A 233 28.98 -6.57 -12.42
C ARG A 233 30.00 -7.66 -12.15
N VAL A 234 29.68 -8.63 -11.28
CA VAL A 234 30.61 -9.69 -10.86
C VAL A 234 30.27 -11.04 -11.46
N GLY A 235 29.22 -11.13 -12.30
CA GLY A 235 28.81 -12.36 -12.97
C GLY A 235 28.09 -13.35 -12.05
N ALA A 236 27.44 -12.90 -10.98
CA ALA A 236 26.58 -13.70 -10.12
C ALA A 236 25.10 -13.63 -10.54
N ASP A 237 24.29 -14.60 -10.12
CA ASP A 237 22.83 -14.61 -10.31
C ASP A 237 22.12 -14.28 -8.99
N VAL A 238 21.41 -13.17 -8.94
CA VAL A 238 20.69 -12.71 -7.74
C VAL A 238 19.64 -13.73 -7.27
N ASN A 239 19.03 -14.53 -8.16
CA ASN A 239 18.06 -15.54 -7.76
C ASN A 239 18.74 -16.71 -7.03
N MET A 240 19.96 -17.09 -7.43
CA MET A 240 20.76 -18.08 -6.70
C MET A 240 21.18 -17.54 -5.33
N VAL A 241 21.64 -16.29 -5.28
CA VAL A 241 21.96 -15.59 -4.02
C VAL A 241 20.75 -15.54 -3.10
N ARG A 242 19.59 -15.12 -3.62
CA ARG A 242 18.32 -15.07 -2.89
C ARG A 242 17.95 -16.45 -2.29
N ASN A 243 18.07 -17.51 -3.07
CA ASN A 243 17.77 -18.87 -2.62
C ASN A 243 18.73 -19.31 -1.52
N GLY A 244 20.02 -19.00 -1.67
CA GLY A 244 21.05 -19.32 -0.69
C GLY A 244 20.80 -18.63 0.65
N ILE A 245 20.69 -17.30 0.66
CA ILE A 245 20.47 -16.56 1.92
C ILE A 245 19.08 -16.81 2.52
N GLY A 246 18.05 -16.99 1.67
CA GLY A 246 16.68 -17.24 2.12
C GLY A 246 16.47 -18.63 2.74
N ALA A 247 17.40 -19.58 2.55
CA ALA A 247 17.38 -20.89 3.20
C ALA A 247 17.76 -20.81 4.69
N ASP A 248 18.47 -19.76 5.12
CA ASP A 248 18.74 -19.50 6.53
C ASP A 248 17.45 -19.07 7.24
N THR A 249 17.03 -19.81 8.27
CA THR A 249 15.80 -19.54 9.03
C THR A 249 15.81 -18.19 9.74
N ARG A 250 16.99 -17.65 10.05
CA ARG A 250 17.16 -16.31 10.65
C ARG A 250 16.81 -15.19 9.67
N ILE A 251 16.96 -15.45 8.37
CA ILE A 251 16.65 -14.51 7.28
C ILE A 251 15.25 -14.79 6.72
N GLY A 252 14.96 -16.03 6.33
CA GLY A 252 13.72 -16.44 5.69
C GLY A 252 13.57 -15.91 4.25
N ARG A 253 12.65 -16.47 3.50
CA ARG A 253 12.53 -16.27 2.05
C ARG A 253 11.70 -15.05 1.60
N LYS A 254 10.92 -14.45 2.51
CA LYS A 254 9.97 -13.39 2.16
C LYS A 254 10.68 -12.05 1.96
N PHE A 255 10.21 -11.25 0.99
CA PHE A 255 10.74 -9.91 0.68
C PHE A 255 12.21 -9.87 0.24
N LEU A 256 12.69 -10.93 -0.41
CA LEU A 256 14.04 -11.03 -0.97
C LEU A 256 14.05 -10.99 -2.51
N TYR A 257 13.01 -10.49 -3.14
CA TYR A 257 12.94 -10.41 -4.60
C TYR A 257 13.50 -9.08 -5.09
N ALA A 258 14.51 -9.16 -5.97
CA ALA A 258 14.98 -8.00 -6.70
C ALA A 258 14.00 -7.61 -7.81
N GLY A 259 13.93 -6.32 -8.12
CA GLY A 259 13.04 -5.78 -9.15
C GLY A 259 13.35 -4.32 -9.46
N CYS A 260 12.43 -3.65 -10.13
CA CYS A 260 12.57 -2.24 -10.54
C CYS A 260 12.23 -1.21 -9.44
N GLY A 261 12.30 -1.58 -8.19
CA GLY A 261 11.98 -0.73 -7.03
C GLY A 261 10.57 -0.94 -6.50
N TYR A 262 10.34 -0.42 -5.30
CA TYR A 262 9.02 -0.43 -4.66
C TYR A 262 8.31 0.92 -4.80
N GLY A 263 6.98 0.86 -4.77
CA GLY A 263 6.07 2.01 -4.75
C GLY A 263 4.91 1.77 -3.80
N GLY A 264 3.76 2.30 -4.15
CA GLY A 264 2.53 2.22 -3.36
C GLY A 264 2.41 3.30 -2.30
N SER A 265 1.29 3.29 -1.61
CA SER A 265 0.93 4.31 -0.61
C SER A 265 1.65 4.19 0.72
N CYS A 266 2.27 3.03 1.01
CA CYS A 266 2.76 2.72 2.35
C CYS A 266 4.28 2.88 2.47
N PHE A 267 5.08 2.05 1.76
CA PHE A 267 6.52 2.00 1.98
C PHE A 267 7.22 3.34 1.76
N PRO A 268 7.02 4.06 0.63
CA PRO A 268 7.71 5.33 0.43
C PRO A 268 7.35 6.37 1.49
N LYS A 269 6.06 6.47 1.80
CA LYS A 269 5.54 7.42 2.79
C LYS A 269 6.06 7.11 4.19
N ASP A 270 6.00 5.85 4.62
CA ASP A 270 6.32 5.47 5.99
C ASP A 270 7.82 5.52 6.26
N VAL A 271 8.66 5.15 5.28
CA VAL A 271 10.13 5.30 5.38
C VAL A 271 10.50 6.78 5.52
N LYS A 272 9.96 7.66 4.67
CA LYS A 272 10.20 9.11 4.72
C LYS A 272 9.72 9.71 6.04
N ALA A 273 8.51 9.34 6.50
CA ALA A 273 7.96 9.83 7.76
C ALA A 273 8.79 9.39 8.98
N LEU A 274 9.33 8.16 8.98
CA LEU A 274 10.20 7.69 10.07
C LEU A 274 11.55 8.40 10.07
N ILE A 275 12.16 8.65 8.90
CA ILE A 275 13.36 9.48 8.77
C ILE A 275 13.10 10.87 9.35
N LYS A 276 11.98 11.49 8.99
CA LYS A 276 11.62 12.82 9.48
C LYS A 276 11.38 12.85 10.98
N THR A 277 10.66 11.84 11.51
CA THR A 277 10.45 11.69 12.96
C THR A 277 11.79 11.60 13.70
N ALA A 278 12.76 10.86 13.17
CA ALA A 278 14.08 10.75 13.78
C ALA A 278 14.82 12.11 13.78
N GLU A 279 14.80 12.84 12.66
CA GLU A 279 15.40 14.16 12.54
C GLU A 279 14.81 15.17 13.53
N GLN A 280 13.48 15.17 13.70
CA GLN A 280 12.78 16.02 14.67
C GLN A 280 13.14 15.68 16.12
N ASN A 281 13.65 14.47 16.38
CA ASN A 281 14.13 14.02 17.69
C ASN A 281 15.68 13.99 17.79
N GLY A 282 16.40 14.67 16.89
CA GLY A 282 17.84 14.79 16.92
C GLY A 282 18.60 13.50 16.58
N TYR A 283 17.96 12.55 15.89
CA TYR A 283 18.57 11.28 15.52
C TYR A 283 18.64 11.11 14.00
N GLU A 284 19.76 10.63 13.48
CA GLU A 284 19.95 10.34 12.05
C GLU A 284 19.69 8.87 11.72
N MET A 285 18.67 8.58 10.92
CA MET A 285 18.38 7.24 10.42
C MET A 285 19.18 6.89 9.16
N THR A 286 20.47 6.69 9.31
CA THR A 286 21.40 6.44 8.20
C THR A 286 20.99 5.26 7.32
N VAL A 287 20.56 4.15 7.92
CA VAL A 287 20.12 2.95 7.17
C VAL A 287 18.93 3.27 6.26
N LEU A 288 17.90 3.96 6.78
CA LEU A 288 16.71 4.26 5.98
C LEU A 288 16.97 5.31 4.90
N LYS A 289 17.86 6.28 5.14
CA LYS A 289 18.31 7.21 4.10
C LYS A 289 18.99 6.47 2.94
N ALA A 290 19.81 5.46 3.24
CA ALA A 290 20.43 4.62 2.22
C ALA A 290 19.38 3.76 1.48
N VAL A 291 18.40 3.18 2.19
CA VAL A 291 17.29 2.40 1.61
C VAL A 291 16.50 3.24 0.59
N GLU A 292 16.15 4.47 0.95
CA GLU A 292 15.43 5.39 0.06
C GLU A 292 16.28 5.76 -1.17
N ALA A 293 17.56 6.08 -0.98
CA ALA A 293 18.47 6.40 -2.07
C ALA A 293 18.63 5.23 -3.07
N VAL A 294 18.71 3.99 -2.57
CA VAL A 294 18.74 2.79 -3.42
C VAL A 294 17.45 2.65 -4.20
N ASN A 295 16.29 2.81 -3.55
CA ASN A 295 14.99 2.66 -4.21
C ASN A 295 14.78 3.70 -5.32
N GLU A 296 15.14 4.95 -5.08
CA GLU A 296 15.02 6.02 -6.10
C GLU A 296 15.90 5.73 -7.34
N ARG A 297 17.10 5.23 -7.16
CA ARG A 297 17.94 4.78 -8.29
C ARG A 297 17.30 3.60 -9.02
N GLN A 298 16.74 2.66 -8.26
CA GLN A 298 16.19 1.42 -8.80
C GLN A 298 14.97 1.67 -9.71
N LYS A 299 14.14 2.67 -9.42
CA LYS A 299 13.00 3.05 -10.27
C LYS A 299 13.40 3.40 -11.72
N SER A 300 14.66 3.73 -11.96
CA SER A 300 15.20 4.07 -13.29
C SER A 300 15.96 2.92 -13.97
N ILE A 301 16.10 1.77 -13.33
CA ILE A 301 17.01 0.70 -13.83
C ILE A 301 16.59 0.17 -15.20
N LEU A 302 15.27 0.01 -15.45
CA LEU A 302 14.79 -0.48 -16.73
C LEU A 302 15.06 0.50 -17.87
N PHE A 303 14.94 1.79 -17.59
CA PHE A 303 15.31 2.83 -18.56
C PHE A 303 16.79 2.75 -18.93
N HIS A 304 17.67 2.62 -17.93
CA HIS A 304 19.12 2.53 -18.19
C HIS A 304 19.49 1.26 -18.96
N LYS A 305 18.85 0.12 -18.68
CA LYS A 305 19.06 -1.11 -19.46
C LYS A 305 18.64 -0.95 -20.92
N LEU A 306 17.50 -0.33 -21.16
CA LEU A 306 16.99 -0.07 -22.51
C LEU A 306 17.90 0.91 -23.28
N ASP A 307 18.28 2.01 -22.61
CA ASP A 307 19.17 3.01 -23.19
C ASP A 307 20.54 2.43 -23.57
N THR A 308 21.07 1.53 -22.74
CA THR A 308 22.30 0.80 -23.05
C THR A 308 22.11 -0.17 -24.22
N ALA A 309 21.02 -0.93 -24.24
CA ALA A 309 20.75 -1.89 -25.32
C ALA A 309 20.60 -1.20 -26.70
N TRP A 310 20.07 0.00 -26.72
CA TRP A 310 19.97 0.81 -27.93
C TRP A 310 21.14 1.79 -28.16
N GLN A 311 22.22 1.67 -27.41
CA GLN A 311 23.39 2.54 -27.54
C GLN A 311 23.02 4.04 -27.56
N HIS A 312 22.09 4.42 -26.67
CA HIS A 312 21.56 5.78 -26.52
C HIS A 312 20.67 6.29 -27.68
N GLY A 313 20.15 5.39 -28.51
CA GLY A 313 19.27 5.72 -29.65
C GLY A 313 17.78 5.52 -29.37
N LEU A 314 17.22 6.16 -28.35
CA LEU A 314 15.83 6.00 -27.91
C LEU A 314 14.80 6.79 -28.72
N ALA A 315 15.18 7.98 -29.24
CA ALA A 315 14.25 8.88 -29.91
C ALA A 315 13.56 8.23 -31.11
N GLY A 316 12.23 8.37 -31.18
CA GLY A 316 11.39 7.81 -32.22
C GLY A 316 11.07 6.32 -32.07
N LYS A 317 11.54 5.66 -31.02
CA LYS A 317 11.24 4.26 -30.73
C LYS A 317 9.89 4.12 -30.03
N THR A 318 9.20 2.99 -30.28
CA THR A 318 7.97 2.62 -29.58
C THR A 318 8.28 1.59 -28.49
N VAL A 319 7.97 1.93 -27.26
CA VAL A 319 8.18 1.08 -26.08
C VAL A 319 6.84 0.71 -25.47
N THR A 320 6.62 -0.59 -25.24
CA THR A 320 5.43 -1.05 -24.52
C THR A 320 5.77 -1.41 -23.08
N LEU A 321 4.88 -0.99 -22.16
CA LEU A 321 4.93 -1.36 -20.74
C LEU A 321 3.79 -2.32 -20.41
N TRP A 322 4.13 -3.44 -19.83
CA TRP A 322 3.21 -4.35 -19.18
C TRP A 322 3.27 -4.16 -17.67
N GLY A 323 2.15 -3.68 -17.11
CA GLY A 323 2.02 -3.35 -15.71
C GLY A 323 2.29 -1.89 -15.41
N LEU A 324 1.35 -1.26 -14.70
CA LEU A 324 1.36 0.15 -14.31
C LEU A 324 1.23 0.33 -12.81
N ALA A 325 0.39 -0.50 -12.17
CA ALA A 325 0.27 -0.54 -10.70
C ALA A 325 1.62 -0.92 -10.07
N PHE A 326 1.86 -0.48 -8.83
CA PHE A 326 3.12 -0.76 -8.13
C PHE A 326 3.35 -2.25 -7.82
N LYS A 327 2.28 -3.05 -7.82
CA LYS A 327 2.27 -4.52 -7.69
C LYS A 327 0.98 -5.10 -8.29
N PRO A 328 0.86 -6.43 -8.48
CA PRO A 328 -0.39 -7.08 -8.90
C PRO A 328 -1.52 -6.94 -7.87
N GLU A 329 -2.77 -7.16 -8.35
CA GLU A 329 -4.01 -7.20 -7.56
C GLU A 329 -4.36 -5.84 -6.89
N THR A 330 -3.94 -4.73 -7.51
CA THR A 330 -4.33 -3.35 -7.13
C THR A 330 -4.29 -2.44 -8.34
N ASP A 331 -5.03 -1.34 -8.30
CA ASP A 331 -4.99 -0.24 -9.27
C ASP A 331 -4.07 0.91 -8.83
N ASP A 332 -3.41 0.79 -7.65
CA ASP A 332 -2.61 1.86 -7.06
C ASP A 332 -1.31 2.11 -7.82
N MET A 333 -1.19 3.31 -8.38
CA MET A 333 -0.01 3.79 -9.10
C MET A 333 0.83 4.80 -8.29
N ARG A 334 0.49 5.07 -7.02
CA ARG A 334 1.26 6.02 -6.20
C ARG A 334 2.70 5.56 -6.06
N GLU A 335 3.64 6.45 -6.34
CA GLU A 335 5.09 6.15 -6.27
C GLU A 335 5.52 4.93 -7.12
N ALA A 336 4.68 4.48 -8.08
CA ALA A 336 4.98 3.31 -8.90
C ALA A 336 6.20 3.54 -9.80
N PRO A 337 7.10 2.55 -9.95
CA PRO A 337 8.22 2.62 -10.87
C PRO A 337 7.81 2.90 -12.32
N SER A 338 6.61 2.46 -12.73
CA SER A 338 6.05 2.72 -14.07
C SER A 338 5.95 4.20 -14.39
N LEU A 339 5.56 5.05 -13.42
CA LEU A 339 5.45 6.50 -13.63
C LEU A 339 6.81 7.15 -13.89
N VAL A 340 7.85 6.73 -13.17
CA VAL A 340 9.22 7.22 -13.38
C VAL A 340 9.74 6.78 -14.75
N LEU A 341 9.48 5.52 -15.11
CA LEU A 341 9.90 4.95 -16.38
C LEU A 341 9.21 5.63 -17.56
N ILE A 342 7.88 5.79 -17.52
CA ILE A 342 7.10 6.46 -18.57
C ILE A 342 7.61 7.88 -18.79
N ARG A 343 7.79 8.66 -17.73
CA ARG A 343 8.31 10.03 -17.84
C ARG A 343 9.66 10.07 -18.55
N LYS A 344 10.62 9.21 -18.14
CA LYS A 344 11.96 9.15 -18.77
C LYS A 344 11.90 8.75 -20.23
N LEU A 345 11.03 7.80 -20.59
CA LEU A 345 10.86 7.37 -21.99
C LEU A 345 10.28 8.49 -22.85
N LEU A 346 9.27 9.21 -22.37
CA LEU A 346 8.68 10.35 -23.06
C LEU A 346 9.69 11.49 -23.23
N GLU A 347 10.45 11.82 -22.18
CA GLU A 347 11.55 12.81 -22.22
C GLU A 347 12.65 12.43 -23.22
N ALA A 348 12.90 11.13 -23.41
CA ALA A 348 13.85 10.61 -24.38
C ALA A 348 13.27 10.55 -25.82
N GLY A 349 12.03 10.96 -26.05
CA GLY A 349 11.38 11.00 -27.37
C GLY A 349 10.80 9.68 -27.82
N CYS A 350 10.53 8.75 -26.89
CA CYS A 350 9.84 7.49 -27.21
C CYS A 350 8.33 7.69 -27.31
N THR A 351 7.69 6.87 -28.15
CA THR A 351 6.26 6.61 -28.06
C THR A 351 6.03 5.50 -27.04
N VAL A 352 5.18 5.74 -26.04
CA VAL A 352 4.93 4.78 -24.96
C VAL A 352 3.53 4.20 -25.10
N ARG A 353 3.42 2.86 -25.16
CA ARG A 353 2.17 2.12 -25.09
C ARG A 353 2.08 1.40 -23.76
N VAL A 354 0.89 1.33 -23.19
CA VAL A 354 0.70 0.78 -21.84
C VAL A 354 -0.48 -0.17 -21.79
N TYR A 355 -0.33 -1.19 -20.96
CA TYR A 355 -1.41 -2.06 -20.56
C TYR A 355 -1.22 -2.54 -19.11
N ASP A 356 -2.32 -2.51 -18.35
CA ASP A 356 -2.42 -3.06 -17.00
C ASP A 356 -3.85 -3.59 -16.80
N PRO A 357 -4.07 -4.73 -16.16
CA PRO A 357 -5.41 -5.28 -15.96
C PRO A 357 -6.37 -4.37 -15.19
N GLU A 358 -5.86 -3.60 -14.21
CA GLU A 358 -6.69 -2.81 -13.28
C GLU A 358 -6.36 -1.30 -13.28
N ALA A 359 -5.13 -0.91 -13.54
CA ALA A 359 -4.67 0.47 -13.35
C ALA A 359 -4.83 1.39 -14.58
N MET A 360 -5.53 0.97 -15.64
CA MET A 360 -5.66 1.76 -16.87
C MET A 360 -6.38 3.09 -16.64
N ASP A 361 -7.47 3.10 -15.87
CA ASP A 361 -8.24 4.32 -15.58
C ASP A 361 -7.45 5.27 -14.67
N GLU A 362 -6.72 4.73 -13.69
CA GLU A 362 -5.83 5.51 -12.85
C GLU A 362 -4.68 6.13 -13.65
N CYS A 363 -4.12 5.37 -14.59
CA CYS A 363 -3.09 5.86 -15.51
C CYS A 363 -3.63 7.01 -16.38
N ARG A 364 -4.83 6.85 -16.95
CA ARG A 364 -5.46 7.87 -17.78
C ARG A 364 -5.74 9.16 -16.99
N ARG A 365 -6.17 9.02 -15.74
CA ARG A 365 -6.39 10.16 -14.83
C ARG A 365 -5.09 10.92 -14.55
N ARG A 366 -3.93 10.24 -14.49
CA ARG A 366 -2.62 10.84 -14.18
C ARG A 366 -1.91 11.40 -15.40
N LEU A 367 -1.94 10.68 -16.52
CA LEU A 367 -1.12 10.96 -17.69
C LEU A 367 -1.91 11.49 -18.89
N GLY A 368 -3.26 11.48 -18.84
CA GLY A 368 -4.08 11.92 -19.96
C GLY A 368 -3.70 11.19 -21.26
N ASP A 369 -3.49 11.93 -22.31
CA ASP A 369 -3.15 11.42 -23.64
C ASP A 369 -1.62 11.32 -23.91
N ALA A 370 -0.80 11.42 -22.87
CA ALA A 370 0.66 11.35 -23.02
C ALA A 370 1.15 9.96 -23.44
N VAL A 371 0.35 8.92 -23.25
CA VAL A 371 0.65 7.52 -23.61
C VAL A 371 -0.50 6.91 -24.42
N ILE A 372 -0.22 5.82 -25.12
CA ILE A 372 -1.22 5.07 -25.88
C ILE A 372 -1.74 3.92 -25.03
N TYR A 373 -3.04 3.87 -24.80
CA TYR A 373 -3.72 2.87 -23.98
C TYR A 373 -4.17 1.70 -24.87
N ALA A 374 -3.69 0.51 -24.57
CA ALA A 374 -4.09 -0.71 -25.26
C ALA A 374 -5.22 -1.44 -24.51
N ARG A 375 -5.99 -2.26 -25.20
CA ARG A 375 -7.09 -3.05 -24.65
C ARG A 375 -6.61 -4.35 -24.01
N ASP A 376 -5.46 -4.85 -24.47
CA ASP A 376 -4.83 -6.07 -23.95
C ASP A 376 -3.30 -6.01 -24.12
N MET A 377 -2.62 -7.00 -23.54
CA MET A 377 -1.16 -7.09 -23.54
C MET A 377 -0.56 -7.23 -24.94
N TYR A 378 -1.24 -7.88 -25.88
CA TYR A 378 -0.72 -8.08 -27.23
C TYR A 378 -0.95 -6.86 -28.12
N GLU A 379 -2.09 -6.18 -27.99
CA GLU A 379 -2.31 -4.88 -28.65
C GLU A 379 -1.26 -3.85 -28.17
N ALA A 380 -0.92 -3.86 -26.88
CA ALA A 380 0.16 -3.01 -26.36
C ALA A 380 1.50 -3.26 -27.05
N ALA A 381 1.80 -4.52 -27.38
CA ALA A 381 3.05 -4.94 -28.01
C ALA A 381 3.08 -4.77 -29.54
N LEU A 382 1.96 -4.40 -30.18
CA LEU A 382 1.89 -4.26 -31.64
C LEU A 382 2.86 -3.17 -32.14
N ASP A 383 3.73 -3.52 -33.09
CA ASP A 383 4.77 -2.65 -33.66
C ASP A 383 5.73 -2.03 -32.61
N ALA A 384 5.81 -2.59 -31.42
CA ALA A 384 6.74 -2.11 -30.39
C ALA A 384 8.18 -2.54 -30.68
N ASP A 385 9.13 -1.62 -30.47
CA ASP A 385 10.56 -1.90 -30.60
C ASP A 385 11.11 -2.64 -29.36
N ALA A 386 10.52 -2.40 -28.16
CA ALA A 386 10.85 -3.09 -26.92
C ALA A 386 9.61 -3.29 -26.06
N LEU A 387 9.65 -4.35 -25.22
CA LEU A 387 8.68 -4.65 -24.19
C LEU A 387 9.35 -4.63 -22.82
N LEU A 388 8.79 -3.86 -21.88
CA LEU A 388 9.23 -3.75 -20.50
C LEU A 388 8.16 -4.31 -19.56
N LEU A 389 8.48 -5.35 -18.80
CA LEU A 389 7.63 -5.87 -17.75
C LEU A 389 7.93 -5.11 -16.45
N VAL A 390 6.94 -4.37 -15.97
CA VAL A 390 7.08 -3.51 -14.78
C VAL A 390 6.32 -4.07 -13.58
N THR A 391 5.17 -4.71 -13.80
CA THR A 391 4.36 -5.33 -12.75
C THR A 391 4.03 -6.76 -13.13
N GLU A 392 4.28 -7.70 -12.22
CA GLU A 392 4.23 -9.15 -12.47
C GLU A 392 2.82 -9.74 -12.36
N TRP A 393 1.84 -9.18 -13.06
CA TRP A 393 0.50 -9.74 -13.14
C TRP A 393 0.51 -11.19 -13.64
N LYS A 394 -0.45 -11.99 -13.18
CA LYS A 394 -0.51 -13.42 -13.54
C LYS A 394 -0.60 -13.65 -15.05
N GLU A 395 -1.36 -12.81 -15.76
CA GLU A 395 -1.54 -12.92 -17.20
C GLU A 395 -0.25 -12.68 -18.01
N PHE A 396 0.72 -11.94 -17.45
CA PHE A 396 2.00 -11.67 -18.12
C PHE A 396 3.02 -12.80 -17.94
N ARG A 397 2.74 -13.79 -17.09
CA ARG A 397 3.75 -14.82 -16.73
C ARG A 397 4.01 -15.85 -17.82
N LEU A 398 3.01 -16.13 -18.66
CA LEU A 398 3.10 -17.11 -19.75
C LEU A 398 2.63 -16.49 -21.07
N PRO A 399 3.37 -15.52 -21.62
CA PRO A 399 2.98 -14.89 -22.86
C PRO A 399 3.20 -15.84 -24.04
N ALA A 400 2.40 -15.67 -25.08
CA ALA A 400 2.60 -16.38 -26.34
C ALA A 400 3.77 -15.75 -27.11
N TRP A 401 5.01 -16.18 -26.85
CA TRP A 401 6.22 -15.64 -27.49
C TRP A 401 6.14 -15.62 -29.01
N GLY A 402 5.52 -16.64 -29.63
CA GLY A 402 5.31 -16.70 -31.08
C GLY A 402 4.40 -15.60 -31.62
N VAL A 403 3.44 -15.12 -30.82
CA VAL A 403 2.60 -13.95 -31.14
C VAL A 403 3.42 -12.69 -31.03
N LEU A 404 4.12 -12.47 -29.91
CA LEU A 404 4.98 -11.30 -29.71
C LEU A 404 6.04 -11.17 -30.82
N LYS A 405 6.66 -12.29 -31.23
CA LYS A 405 7.65 -12.30 -32.31
C LYS A 405 7.08 -11.82 -33.64
N LYS A 406 5.78 -12.04 -33.89
CA LYS A 406 5.11 -11.61 -35.12
C LYS A 406 4.60 -10.18 -35.05
N THR A 407 4.22 -9.72 -33.86
CA THR A 407 3.55 -8.43 -33.66
C THR A 407 4.51 -7.30 -33.33
N MET A 408 5.60 -7.58 -32.63
CA MET A 408 6.63 -6.58 -32.30
C MET A 408 7.55 -6.31 -33.49
N SER A 409 7.93 -5.05 -33.67
CA SER A 409 8.96 -4.64 -34.64
C SER A 409 10.37 -4.95 -34.14
N GLY A 410 10.61 -4.76 -32.86
CA GLY A 410 11.88 -5.05 -32.21
C GLY A 410 11.94 -6.42 -31.54
N ARG A 411 13.06 -6.71 -30.86
CA ARG A 411 13.32 -8.01 -30.21
C ARG A 411 13.81 -7.87 -28.77
N ILE A 412 13.71 -6.69 -28.16
CA ILE A 412 14.18 -6.47 -26.79
C ILE A 412 13.03 -6.69 -25.80
N ILE A 413 13.30 -7.55 -24.81
CA ILE A 413 12.46 -7.78 -23.65
C ILE A 413 13.27 -7.39 -22.40
N ILE A 414 12.75 -6.46 -21.59
CA ILE A 414 13.34 -6.10 -20.30
C ILE A 414 12.37 -6.49 -19.19
N ASP A 415 12.78 -7.46 -18.41
CA ASP A 415 11.99 -8.01 -17.31
C ASP A 415 12.39 -7.38 -15.97
N GLY A 416 11.58 -6.46 -15.50
CA GLY A 416 11.79 -5.75 -14.24
C GLY A 416 11.42 -6.54 -12.98
N ARG A 417 10.95 -7.78 -13.13
CA ARG A 417 10.47 -8.62 -12.02
C ARG A 417 11.08 -10.03 -11.98
N ASN A 418 11.95 -10.34 -12.95
CA ASN A 418 12.60 -11.65 -13.06
C ASN A 418 11.59 -12.81 -13.12
N VAL A 419 10.53 -12.62 -13.92
CA VAL A 419 9.42 -13.58 -14.06
C VAL A 419 9.74 -14.67 -15.07
N TYR A 420 10.46 -14.31 -16.15
CA TYR A 420 10.70 -15.20 -17.28
C TYR A 420 11.97 -16.01 -17.13
N ASP A 421 11.95 -17.21 -17.74
CA ASP A 421 13.14 -18.01 -17.92
C ASP A 421 14.00 -17.42 -19.07
N THR A 422 15.29 -17.24 -18.80
CA THR A 422 16.21 -16.60 -19.74
C THR A 422 16.37 -17.38 -21.04
N ASP A 423 16.46 -18.71 -20.93
CA ASP A 423 16.70 -19.57 -22.08
C ASP A 423 15.43 -19.67 -22.95
N GLU A 424 14.25 -19.79 -22.32
CA GLU A 424 12.96 -19.76 -23.03
C GLU A 424 12.79 -18.50 -23.88
N VAL A 425 13.04 -17.31 -23.32
CA VAL A 425 12.88 -16.03 -24.02
C VAL A 425 13.89 -15.91 -25.18
N ARG A 426 15.14 -16.32 -24.97
CA ARG A 426 16.18 -16.32 -25.99
C ARG A 426 15.92 -17.32 -27.12
N GLU A 427 15.47 -18.53 -26.83
CA GLU A 427 15.05 -19.53 -27.80
C GLU A 427 13.86 -19.05 -28.63
N ALA A 428 12.95 -18.26 -28.03
CA ALA A 428 11.88 -17.60 -28.79
C ALA A 428 12.38 -16.52 -29.76
N GLY A 429 13.66 -16.12 -29.66
CA GLY A 429 14.33 -15.20 -30.58
C GLY A 429 14.31 -13.75 -30.09
N PHE A 430 14.24 -13.51 -28.77
CA PHE A 430 14.33 -12.19 -28.18
C PHE A 430 15.68 -11.96 -27.49
N GLU A 431 16.12 -10.72 -27.50
CA GLU A 431 17.19 -10.22 -26.64
C GLU A 431 16.57 -9.95 -25.25
N TYR A 432 17.03 -10.69 -24.25
CA TYR A 432 16.44 -10.66 -22.92
C TYR A 432 17.37 -10.04 -21.88
N HIS A 433 16.86 -9.05 -21.17
CA HIS A 433 17.50 -8.41 -20.04
C HIS A 433 16.60 -8.51 -18.80
N CYS A 434 17.20 -8.75 -17.65
CA CYS A 434 16.51 -8.83 -16.37
C CYS A 434 17.31 -8.13 -15.27
N ILE A 435 16.91 -8.29 -14.01
CA ILE A 435 17.57 -7.64 -12.86
C ILE A 435 18.49 -8.65 -12.18
N GLY A 436 19.80 -8.33 -12.08
CA GLY A 436 20.76 -9.09 -11.26
C GLY A 436 21.29 -10.38 -11.91
N LYS A 437 21.34 -10.43 -13.26
CA LYS A 437 21.98 -11.49 -14.02
C LYS A 437 22.84 -10.91 -15.12
#